data_9b7eceede29f007c938d2f77e459217e
#
_entry.id   9b7eceede29f007c938d2f77e459217e
#
_cell.length_a   1.000
_cell.length_b   1.000
_cell.length_c   1.000
_cell.angle_alpha   90.00
_cell.angle_beta   90.00
_cell.angle_gamma   90.00
#
_symmetry.space_group_name_H-M   'P 1'
#
loop_
_entity.id
_entity.type
_entity.pdbx_description
1 polymer ?
#
loop_
_entity_poly.entity_id
_entity_poly.type
_entity_poly.pdbx_seq_one_letter_code
_entity_poly.pdbx_strand_id
1 'polypeptide(L)'
;MGIRILNIIFPILTGTYVARVLDKTYYGYFNSVDTILSFFLPFATFGVYTYGLRAISNVRDNKNKTNKVFSQLFYLCMFCTIVTTTIYFATYNLFFENNPTLKKIYLVMGVQLVAQIFSIEWVNEALENYSFLFYKTAVIRVLMLISIFAFVRDEHDIIIYTLIMSLSTALNYVISYFWIKKDVKFVRIKIRDLKPLILPLLA
;
A
#
# COMPACT_ATOMS: atom_id res chain seq x y z
N MET A 1 16.77 -6.78 -8.30
CA MET A 1 16.22 -8.08 -8.74
C MET A 1 15.52 -8.85 -7.63
N GLY A 2 16.11 -9.02 -6.45
CA GLY A 2 15.55 -9.85 -5.37
C GLY A 2 14.11 -9.52 -4.92
N ILE A 3 13.75 -8.24 -4.77
CA ILE A 3 12.38 -7.82 -4.36
C ILE A 3 11.33 -8.29 -5.38
N ARG A 4 11.62 -8.21 -6.68
CA ARG A 4 10.69 -8.67 -7.72
C ARG A 4 10.45 -10.17 -7.66
N ILE A 5 11.49 -10.94 -7.38
CA ILE A 5 11.41 -12.40 -7.22
C ILE A 5 10.53 -12.74 -6.00
N LEU A 6 10.75 -12.08 -4.86
CA LEU A 6 9.90 -12.23 -3.67
C LEU A 6 8.43 -11.93 -3.97
N ASN A 7 8.16 -10.82 -4.67
CA ASN A 7 6.79 -10.42 -5.01
C ASN A 7 6.08 -11.40 -5.96
N ILE A 8 6.79 -12.27 -6.65
CA ILE A 8 6.23 -13.33 -7.51
C ILE A 8 6.06 -14.64 -6.71
N ILE A 9 7.10 -15.05 -5.99
CA ILE A 9 7.10 -16.34 -5.29
C ILE A 9 6.06 -16.38 -4.15
N PHE A 10 5.98 -15.33 -3.34
CA PHE A 10 5.08 -15.32 -2.18
C PHE A 10 3.60 -15.43 -2.54
N PRO A 11 3.06 -14.68 -3.51
CA PRO A 11 1.68 -14.87 -3.95
C PRO A 11 1.39 -16.27 -4.50
N ILE A 12 2.36 -16.90 -5.18
CA ILE A 12 2.19 -18.27 -5.68
C ILE A 12 2.08 -19.26 -4.51
N LEU A 13 2.97 -19.16 -3.53
CA LEU A 13 2.95 -20.03 -2.34
C LEU A 13 1.67 -19.82 -1.51
N THR A 14 1.33 -18.58 -1.19
CA THR A 14 0.12 -18.26 -0.41
C THR A 14 -1.14 -18.62 -1.17
N GLY A 15 -1.24 -18.25 -2.45
CA GLY A 15 -2.41 -18.51 -3.29
C GLY A 15 -2.67 -20.01 -3.45
N THR A 16 -1.63 -20.82 -3.66
CA THR A 16 -1.77 -22.28 -3.78
C THR A 16 -2.27 -22.91 -2.47
N TYR A 17 -1.78 -22.45 -1.32
CA TYR A 17 -2.22 -22.93 -0.02
C TYR A 17 -3.67 -22.52 0.26
N VAL A 18 -3.95 -21.23 0.13
CA VAL A 18 -5.26 -20.63 0.43
C VAL A 18 -6.36 -21.21 -0.47
N ALA A 19 -6.07 -21.43 -1.75
CA ALA A 19 -7.02 -22.07 -2.68
C ALA A 19 -7.36 -23.53 -2.32
N ARG A 20 -6.57 -24.20 -1.48
CA ARG A 20 -6.84 -25.55 -0.98
C ARG A 20 -7.56 -25.57 0.37
N VAL A 21 -7.35 -24.55 1.20
CA VAL A 21 -7.88 -24.49 2.57
C VAL A 21 -9.21 -23.75 2.61
N LEU A 22 -9.30 -22.60 1.94
CA LEU A 22 -10.53 -21.80 1.97
C LEU A 22 -11.57 -22.32 0.98
N ASP A 23 -12.86 -22.19 1.35
CA ASP A 23 -13.95 -22.41 0.42
C ASP A 23 -13.87 -21.50 -0.79
N LYS A 24 -14.20 -22.03 -1.97
CA LYS A 24 -14.12 -21.30 -3.26
C LYS A 24 -14.97 -20.03 -3.28
N THR A 25 -16.13 -20.07 -2.61
CA THR A 25 -17.05 -18.93 -2.53
C THR A 25 -16.43 -17.80 -1.71
N TYR A 26 -15.86 -18.12 -0.54
CA TYR A 26 -15.21 -17.13 0.32
C TYR A 26 -13.96 -16.53 -0.32
N TYR A 27 -13.16 -17.36 -0.99
CA TYR A 27 -12.01 -16.87 -1.75
C TYR A 27 -12.45 -15.99 -2.94
N GLY A 28 -13.56 -16.33 -3.58
CA GLY A 28 -14.20 -15.49 -4.59
C GLY A 28 -14.63 -14.12 -4.04
N TYR A 29 -15.14 -14.06 -2.81
CA TYR A 29 -15.48 -12.80 -2.14
C TYR A 29 -14.23 -11.92 -1.91
N PHE A 30 -13.14 -12.52 -1.45
CA PHE A 30 -11.87 -11.81 -1.31
C PHE A 30 -11.42 -11.20 -2.64
N ASN A 31 -11.39 -11.99 -3.72
CA ASN A 31 -10.96 -11.52 -5.03
C ASN A 31 -11.86 -10.41 -5.58
N SER A 32 -13.17 -10.47 -5.33
CA SER A 32 -14.10 -9.41 -5.73
C SER A 32 -13.79 -8.09 -5.04
N VAL A 33 -13.54 -8.13 -3.73
CA VAL A 33 -13.19 -6.92 -2.96
C VAL A 33 -11.79 -6.42 -3.32
N ASP A 34 -10.84 -7.32 -3.54
CA ASP A 34 -9.48 -6.97 -3.97
C ASP A 34 -9.47 -6.25 -5.33
N THR A 35 -10.33 -6.69 -6.24
CA THR A 35 -10.53 -6.01 -7.53
C THR A 35 -11.04 -4.58 -7.34
N ILE A 36 -12.03 -4.38 -6.45
CA ILE A 36 -12.53 -3.04 -6.14
C ILE A 36 -11.43 -2.19 -5.49
N LEU A 37 -10.72 -2.74 -4.50
CA LEU A 37 -9.60 -2.05 -3.86
C LEU A 37 -8.54 -1.63 -4.88
N SER A 38 -8.18 -2.54 -5.79
CA SER A 38 -7.21 -2.29 -6.86
C SER A 38 -7.63 -1.18 -7.82
N PHE A 39 -8.95 -0.98 -7.99
CA PHE A 39 -9.48 0.17 -8.75
C PHE A 39 -9.25 1.50 -8.01
N PHE A 40 -9.35 1.53 -6.67
CA PHE A 40 -9.15 2.73 -5.87
C PHE A 40 -7.68 3.11 -5.67
N LEU A 41 -6.76 2.14 -5.66
CA LEU A 41 -5.33 2.36 -5.38
C LEU A 41 -4.65 3.40 -6.30
N PRO A 42 -4.86 3.42 -7.63
CA PRO A 42 -4.26 4.44 -8.50
C PRO A 42 -4.70 5.86 -8.15
N PHE A 43 -5.94 6.05 -7.72
CA PHE A 43 -6.43 7.36 -7.29
C PHE A 43 -5.83 7.80 -5.95
N ALA A 44 -5.60 6.87 -5.04
CA ALA A 44 -4.94 7.15 -3.77
C ALA A 44 -3.47 7.56 -3.93
N THR A 45 -2.75 6.93 -4.86
CA THR A 45 -1.33 7.22 -5.12
C THR A 45 -1.11 8.36 -6.11
N PHE A 46 -2.09 8.65 -6.99
CA PHE A 46 -2.09 9.73 -7.96
C PHE A 46 -0.79 9.87 -8.77
N GLY A 47 -0.19 8.76 -9.19
CA GLY A 47 1.06 8.76 -9.95
C GLY A 47 2.31 9.21 -9.19
N VAL A 48 2.18 9.53 -7.89
CA VAL A 48 3.28 10.05 -7.05
C VAL A 48 4.48 9.09 -7.03
N TYR A 49 4.25 7.78 -7.13
CA TYR A 49 5.35 6.81 -7.10
C TYR A 49 6.36 7.04 -8.23
N THR A 50 5.93 7.05 -9.47
CA THR A 50 6.80 7.17 -10.65
C THR A 50 7.41 8.56 -10.76
N TYR A 51 6.60 9.59 -10.56
CA TYR A 51 7.06 10.98 -10.61
C TYR A 51 8.00 11.29 -9.44
N GLY A 52 7.63 10.89 -8.22
CA GLY A 52 8.39 11.13 -7.00
C GLY A 52 9.76 10.47 -7.01
N LEU A 53 9.84 9.24 -7.51
CA LEU A 53 11.10 8.53 -7.72
C LEU A 53 12.07 9.38 -8.56
N ARG A 54 11.61 9.87 -9.72
CA ARG A 54 12.43 10.71 -10.61
C ARG A 54 12.76 12.07 -9.98
N ALA A 55 11.77 12.71 -9.37
CA ALA A 55 11.93 14.06 -8.79
C ALA A 55 12.93 14.06 -7.62
N ILE A 56 12.89 13.07 -6.74
CA ILE A 56 13.86 12.93 -5.63
C ILE A 56 15.25 12.55 -6.17
N SER A 57 15.34 11.58 -7.08
CA SER A 57 16.62 11.16 -7.66
C SER A 57 17.39 12.32 -8.27
N ASN A 58 16.69 13.27 -8.92
CA ASN A 58 17.30 14.45 -9.55
C ASN A 58 17.83 15.48 -8.54
N VAL A 59 17.37 15.45 -7.28
CA VAL A 59 17.75 16.44 -6.26
C VAL A 59 18.40 15.83 -5.03
N ARG A 60 18.67 14.53 -5.02
CA ARG A 60 19.12 13.76 -3.85
C ARG A 60 20.40 14.30 -3.21
N ASP A 61 21.28 14.92 -4.00
CA ASP A 61 22.53 15.51 -3.52
C ASP A 61 22.32 16.83 -2.75
N ASN A 62 21.12 17.42 -2.82
CA ASN A 62 20.77 18.65 -2.13
C ASN A 62 19.65 18.40 -1.12
N LYS A 63 20.02 18.24 0.14
CA LYS A 63 19.12 17.91 1.26
C LYS A 63 17.92 18.85 1.39
N ASN A 64 18.10 20.14 1.16
CA ASN A 64 17.01 21.13 1.26
C ASN A 64 15.99 20.97 0.13
N LYS A 65 16.46 20.71 -1.10
CA LYS A 65 15.59 20.45 -2.26
C LYS A 65 14.86 19.13 -2.08
N THR A 66 15.55 18.07 -1.64
CA THR A 66 14.96 16.77 -1.34
C THR A 66 13.84 16.89 -0.31
N ASN A 67 14.06 17.57 0.81
CA ASN A 67 13.06 17.79 1.84
C ASN A 67 11.82 18.54 1.30
N LYS A 68 12.04 19.55 0.43
CA LYS A 68 10.94 20.31 -0.16
C LYS A 68 10.10 19.44 -1.10
N VAL A 69 10.75 18.73 -2.04
CA VAL A 69 10.06 17.85 -3.00
C VAL A 69 9.34 16.71 -2.28
N PHE A 70 10.00 16.09 -1.31
CA PHE A 70 9.38 15.07 -0.47
C PHE A 70 8.11 15.58 0.21
N SER A 71 8.20 16.74 0.89
CA SER A 71 7.06 17.30 1.60
C SER A 71 5.90 17.61 0.66
N GLN A 72 6.18 18.17 -0.51
CA GLN A 72 5.16 18.49 -1.52
C GLN A 72 4.42 17.24 -1.99
N LEU A 73 5.15 16.21 -2.37
CA LEU A 73 4.55 14.96 -2.88
C LEU A 73 3.84 14.17 -1.78
N PHE A 74 4.40 14.17 -0.57
CA PHE A 74 3.78 13.50 0.57
C PHE A 74 2.41 14.12 0.92
N TYR A 75 2.32 15.45 1.01
CA TYR A 75 1.05 16.11 1.31
C TYR A 75 0.02 15.94 0.19
N LEU A 76 0.46 15.93 -1.06
CA LEU A 76 -0.42 15.66 -2.20
C LEU A 76 -0.96 14.21 -2.13
N CYS A 77 -0.08 13.23 -1.94
CA CYS A 77 -0.46 11.83 -1.80
C CYS A 77 -1.40 11.62 -0.61
N MET A 78 -1.09 12.23 0.54
CA MET A 78 -1.94 12.19 1.73
C MET A 78 -3.35 12.73 1.45
N PHE A 79 -3.45 13.87 0.78
CA PHE A 79 -4.74 14.45 0.40
C PHE A 79 -5.54 13.52 -0.53
N CYS A 80 -4.90 13.01 -1.60
CA CYS A 80 -5.54 12.07 -2.53
C CYS A 80 -5.97 10.78 -1.82
N THR A 81 -5.13 10.24 -0.94
CA THR A 81 -5.45 9.05 -0.15
C THR A 81 -6.65 9.28 0.78
N ILE A 82 -6.71 10.42 1.48
CA ILE A 82 -7.85 10.74 2.35
C ILE A 82 -9.15 10.82 1.53
N VAL A 83 -9.14 11.55 0.41
CA VAL A 83 -10.31 11.67 -0.47
C VAL A 83 -10.74 10.30 -0.98
N THR A 84 -9.81 9.51 -1.52
CA THR A 84 -10.09 8.17 -2.07
C THR A 84 -10.61 7.22 -0.99
N THR A 85 -10.02 7.23 0.20
CA THR A 85 -10.46 6.43 1.34
C THR A 85 -11.86 6.81 1.80
N THR A 86 -12.17 8.11 1.82
CA THR A 86 -13.51 8.60 2.17
C THR A 86 -14.55 8.11 1.16
N ILE A 87 -14.24 8.18 -0.14
CA ILE A 87 -15.13 7.68 -1.20
C ILE A 87 -15.27 6.16 -1.06
N TYR A 88 -14.19 5.42 -0.84
CA TYR A 88 -14.22 3.97 -0.64
C TYR A 88 -15.19 3.60 0.49
N PHE A 89 -15.07 4.19 1.67
CA PHE A 89 -15.97 3.90 2.78
C PHE A 89 -17.40 4.43 2.56
N ALA A 90 -17.60 5.51 1.80
CA ALA A 90 -18.94 5.97 1.44
C ALA A 90 -19.68 4.98 0.52
N THR A 91 -18.94 4.23 -0.30
CA THR A 91 -19.53 3.20 -1.20
C THR A 91 -19.78 1.86 -0.50
N TYR A 92 -19.47 1.74 0.78
CA TYR A 92 -19.63 0.51 1.58
C TYR A 92 -21.03 -0.16 1.46
N ASN A 93 -22.09 0.63 1.51
CA ASN A 93 -23.45 0.10 1.41
C ASN A 93 -23.90 -0.18 -0.02
N LEU A 94 -23.27 0.45 -1.04
CA LEU A 94 -23.68 0.32 -2.42
C LEU A 94 -23.32 -1.04 -3.03
N PHE A 95 -22.16 -1.59 -2.67
CA PHE A 95 -21.65 -2.80 -3.32
C PHE A 95 -22.16 -4.11 -2.71
N PHE A 96 -22.46 -4.15 -1.40
CA PHE A 96 -22.66 -5.43 -0.70
C PHE A 96 -23.80 -5.40 0.31
N GLU A 97 -24.93 -4.80 -0.01
CA GLU A 97 -26.03 -4.56 0.92
C GLU A 97 -26.51 -5.83 1.66
N ASN A 98 -26.52 -6.96 0.98
CA ASN A 98 -27.10 -8.22 1.50
C ASN A 98 -26.08 -9.29 1.93
N ASN A 99 -24.75 -9.01 1.88
CA ASN A 99 -23.74 -10.02 2.22
C ASN A 99 -22.83 -9.56 3.37
N PRO A 100 -23.04 -10.04 4.59
CA PRO A 100 -22.27 -9.60 5.76
C PRO A 100 -20.78 -9.99 5.69
N THR A 101 -20.44 -11.09 5.03
CA THR A 101 -19.04 -11.52 4.87
C THR A 101 -18.28 -10.60 3.93
N LEU A 102 -18.88 -10.28 2.79
CA LEU A 102 -18.29 -9.31 1.85
C LEU A 102 -18.08 -7.94 2.49
N LYS A 103 -19.06 -7.47 3.29
CA LYS A 103 -18.92 -6.23 4.06
C LYS A 103 -17.74 -6.24 5.01
N LYS A 104 -17.52 -7.34 5.73
CA LYS A 104 -16.38 -7.48 6.64
C LYS A 104 -15.05 -7.45 5.88
N ILE A 105 -14.95 -8.21 4.78
CA ILE A 105 -13.76 -8.22 3.91
C ILE A 105 -13.47 -6.81 3.40
N TYR A 106 -14.49 -6.09 2.93
CA TYR A 106 -14.38 -4.74 2.42
C TYR A 106 -13.82 -3.77 3.47
N LEU A 107 -14.34 -3.80 4.69
CA LEU A 107 -13.87 -2.95 5.78
C LEU A 107 -12.41 -3.27 6.16
N VAL A 108 -12.05 -4.54 6.25
CA VAL A 108 -10.69 -4.97 6.58
C VAL A 108 -9.70 -4.56 5.49
N MET A 109 -10.08 -4.72 4.23
CA MET A 109 -9.25 -4.28 3.11
C MET A 109 -9.08 -2.75 3.03
N GLY A 110 -10.06 -1.99 3.51
CA GLY A 110 -9.95 -0.54 3.64
C GLY A 110 -8.75 -0.08 4.47
N VAL A 111 -8.24 -0.91 5.38
CA VAL A 111 -7.00 -0.64 6.13
C VAL A 111 -5.81 -0.45 5.19
N GLN A 112 -5.76 -1.14 4.06
CA GLN A 112 -4.71 -0.97 3.06
C GLN A 112 -4.74 0.42 2.42
N LEU A 113 -5.95 0.95 2.13
CA LEU A 113 -6.09 2.33 1.62
C LEU A 113 -5.66 3.36 2.66
N VAL A 114 -6.07 3.20 3.92
CA VAL A 114 -5.62 4.10 4.99
C VAL A 114 -4.10 4.05 5.12
N ALA A 115 -3.49 2.87 5.04
CA ALA A 115 -2.05 2.69 5.13
C ALA A 115 -1.28 3.33 3.96
N GLN A 116 -1.94 3.57 2.81
CA GLN A 116 -1.32 4.26 1.66
C GLN A 116 -0.80 5.66 2.00
N ILE A 117 -1.28 6.31 3.05
CA ILE A 117 -0.72 7.58 3.56
C ILE A 117 0.79 7.43 3.85
N PHE A 118 1.20 6.25 4.30
CA PHE A 118 2.58 5.92 4.63
C PHE A 118 3.37 5.28 3.47
N SER A 119 2.77 5.18 2.27
CA SER A 119 3.40 4.60 1.08
C SER A 119 4.44 5.53 0.49
N ILE A 120 5.64 5.50 1.05
CA ILE A 120 6.79 6.34 0.66
C ILE A 120 7.99 5.51 0.16
N GLU A 121 7.73 4.31 -0.33
CA GLU A 121 8.80 3.43 -0.84
C GLU A 121 9.57 4.07 -1.99
N TRP A 122 8.90 4.89 -2.81
CA TRP A 122 9.51 5.66 -3.88
C TRP A 122 10.64 6.60 -3.40
N VAL A 123 10.58 7.11 -2.15
CA VAL A 123 11.67 7.91 -1.57
C VAL A 123 12.85 7.01 -1.22
N ASN A 124 12.60 5.87 -0.58
CA ASN A 124 13.65 4.91 -0.25
C ASN A 124 14.37 4.40 -1.51
N GLU A 125 13.63 4.15 -2.59
CA GLU A 125 14.20 3.77 -3.88
C GLU A 125 15.01 4.90 -4.51
N ALA A 126 14.52 6.14 -4.47
CA ALA A 126 15.22 7.31 -5.01
C ALA A 126 16.54 7.62 -4.27
N LEU A 127 16.58 7.31 -2.97
CA LEU A 127 17.78 7.41 -2.13
C LEU A 127 18.64 6.13 -2.14
N GLU A 128 18.32 5.18 -3.02
CA GLU A 128 19.07 3.92 -3.21
C GLU A 128 19.12 3.02 -1.97
N ASN A 129 18.15 3.11 -1.06
CA ASN A 129 18.04 2.28 0.14
C ASN A 129 17.55 0.85 -0.18
N TYR A 130 18.05 0.23 -1.25
CA TYR A 130 17.57 -1.06 -1.76
C TYR A 130 17.77 -2.21 -0.78
N SER A 131 18.86 -2.21 -0.03
CA SER A 131 19.13 -3.26 0.97
C SER A 131 18.07 -3.25 2.07
N PHE A 132 17.73 -2.06 2.58
CA PHE A 132 16.65 -1.91 3.56
C PHE A 132 15.31 -2.41 3.01
N LEU A 133 14.94 -1.96 1.81
CA LEU A 133 13.68 -2.36 1.17
C LEU A 133 13.61 -3.89 1.00
N PHE A 134 14.71 -4.51 0.58
CA PHE A 134 14.77 -5.96 0.41
C PHE A 134 14.58 -6.70 1.73
N TYR A 135 15.39 -6.42 2.75
CA TYR A 135 15.31 -7.12 4.03
C TYR A 135 13.97 -6.89 4.73
N LYS A 136 13.48 -5.65 4.76
CA LYS A 136 12.17 -5.32 5.32
C LYS A 136 11.06 -6.14 4.64
N THR A 137 11.01 -6.10 3.32
CA THR A 137 9.98 -6.79 2.55
C THR A 137 10.07 -8.30 2.73
N ALA A 138 11.28 -8.87 2.72
CA ALA A 138 11.50 -10.28 2.94
C ALA A 138 11.00 -10.75 4.31
N VAL A 139 11.36 -10.03 5.38
CA VAL A 139 10.93 -10.36 6.75
C VAL A 139 9.41 -10.29 6.88
N ILE A 140 8.78 -9.21 6.38
CA ILE A 140 7.31 -9.08 6.45
C ILE A 140 6.62 -10.18 5.67
N ARG A 141 7.10 -10.53 4.48
CA ARG A 141 6.54 -11.63 3.67
C ARG A 141 6.67 -12.98 4.35
N VAL A 142 7.82 -13.28 4.96
CA VAL A 142 8.02 -14.52 5.72
C VAL A 142 7.07 -14.58 6.92
N LEU A 143 6.96 -13.50 7.69
CA LEU A 143 6.01 -13.42 8.81
C LEU A 143 4.57 -13.58 8.35
N MET A 144 4.18 -12.95 7.24
CA MET A 144 2.87 -13.10 6.61
C MET A 144 2.60 -14.58 6.27
N LEU A 145 3.55 -15.25 5.62
CA LEU A 145 3.43 -16.65 5.23
C LEU A 145 3.25 -17.56 6.46
N ILE A 146 4.09 -17.38 7.47
CA ILE A 146 4.00 -18.12 8.73
C ILE A 146 2.62 -17.87 9.38
N SER A 147 2.16 -16.62 9.41
CA SER A 147 0.86 -16.28 9.98
C SER A 147 -0.29 -16.94 9.22
N ILE A 148 -0.23 -16.97 7.87
CA ILE A 148 -1.26 -17.64 7.07
C ILE A 148 -1.29 -19.13 7.39
N PHE A 149 -0.15 -19.83 7.41
CA PHE A 149 -0.11 -21.26 7.73
C PHE A 149 -0.50 -21.57 9.17
N ALA A 150 -0.26 -20.65 10.11
CA ALA A 150 -0.61 -20.83 11.51
C ALA A 150 -2.10 -20.62 11.81
N PHE A 151 -2.72 -19.61 11.20
CA PHE A 151 -4.04 -19.11 11.58
C PHE A 151 -5.13 -19.37 10.53
N VAL A 152 -4.80 -19.63 9.26
CA VAL A 152 -5.78 -19.94 8.20
C VAL A 152 -5.81 -21.46 8.01
N ARG A 153 -6.71 -22.14 8.71
CA ARG A 153 -6.80 -23.60 8.73
C ARG A 153 -8.17 -24.12 8.35
N ASP A 154 -9.19 -23.30 8.48
CA ASP A 154 -10.58 -23.63 8.21
C ASP A 154 -11.04 -22.95 6.92
N GLU A 155 -12.03 -23.56 6.25
CA GLU A 155 -12.63 -23.03 5.03
C GLU A 155 -13.29 -21.65 5.20
N HIS A 156 -13.64 -21.29 6.45
CA HIS A 156 -14.30 -20.03 6.83
C HIS A 156 -13.33 -18.92 7.28
N ASP A 157 -12.02 -19.20 7.36
CA ASP A 157 -11.00 -18.27 7.89
C ASP A 157 -10.65 -17.09 6.93
N ILE A 158 -11.55 -16.77 6.01
CA ILE A 158 -11.32 -15.70 5.02
C ILE A 158 -11.08 -14.34 5.67
N ILE A 159 -11.72 -14.04 6.80
CA ILE A 159 -11.51 -12.76 7.50
C ILE A 159 -10.12 -12.70 8.12
N ILE A 160 -9.64 -13.82 8.68
CA ILE A 160 -8.29 -13.93 9.25
C ILE A 160 -7.25 -13.75 8.14
N TYR A 161 -7.45 -14.42 7.00
CA TYR A 161 -6.61 -14.27 5.82
C TYR A 161 -6.54 -12.80 5.35
N THR A 162 -7.70 -12.16 5.20
CA THR A 162 -7.81 -10.75 4.79
C THR A 162 -7.10 -9.82 5.78
N LEU A 163 -7.24 -10.07 7.08
CA LEU A 163 -6.55 -9.31 8.14
C LEU A 163 -5.03 -9.43 8.02
N ILE A 164 -4.51 -10.64 7.88
CA ILE A 164 -3.07 -10.88 7.75
C ILE A 164 -2.51 -10.15 6.53
N MET A 165 -3.19 -10.22 5.38
CA MET A 165 -2.80 -9.54 4.15
C MET A 165 -2.79 -8.01 4.32
N SER A 166 -3.86 -7.46 4.89
CA SER A 166 -4.01 -6.01 5.09
C SER A 166 -3.01 -5.46 6.10
N LEU A 167 -2.81 -6.15 7.22
CA LEU A 167 -1.82 -5.76 8.24
C LEU A 167 -0.39 -5.86 7.71
N SER A 168 -0.05 -6.90 6.95
CA SER A 168 1.28 -7.05 6.35
C SER A 168 1.59 -5.90 5.40
N THR A 169 0.61 -5.47 4.59
CA THR A 169 0.73 -4.31 3.70
C THR A 169 0.89 -3.01 4.50
N ALA A 170 0.07 -2.81 5.52
CA ALA A 170 0.14 -1.63 6.38
C ALA A 170 1.49 -1.54 7.10
N LEU A 171 1.97 -2.64 7.68
CA LEU A 171 3.28 -2.71 8.34
C LEU A 171 4.41 -2.37 7.37
N ASN A 172 4.33 -2.85 6.13
CA ASN A 172 5.33 -2.57 5.10
C ASN A 172 5.47 -1.06 4.87
N TYR A 173 4.36 -0.32 4.73
CA TYR A 173 4.37 1.12 4.53
C TYR A 173 4.80 1.88 5.79
N VAL A 174 4.27 1.51 6.95
CA VAL A 174 4.60 2.16 8.23
C VAL A 174 6.09 2.06 8.56
N ILE A 175 6.69 0.88 8.38
CA ILE A 175 8.13 0.69 8.63
C ILE A 175 8.96 1.53 7.65
N SER A 176 8.59 1.60 6.38
CA SER A 176 9.25 2.48 5.39
C SER A 176 9.18 3.95 5.82
N TYR A 177 8.03 4.40 6.32
CA TYR A 177 7.84 5.76 6.78
C TYR A 177 8.74 6.12 7.98
N PHE A 178 8.83 5.25 8.97
CA PHE A 178 9.69 5.51 10.12
C PHE A 178 11.17 5.47 9.75
N TRP A 179 11.56 4.61 8.82
CA TRP A 179 12.95 4.53 8.36
C TRP A 179 13.39 5.81 7.67
N ILE A 180 12.60 6.33 6.74
CA ILE A 180 12.98 7.48 5.93
C ILE A 180 13.07 8.79 6.73
N LYS A 181 12.43 8.89 7.90
CA LYS A 181 12.53 10.06 8.79
C LYS A 181 13.96 10.38 9.24
N LYS A 182 14.89 9.45 9.09
CA LYS A 182 16.32 9.68 9.37
C LYS A 182 16.98 10.52 8.29
N ASP A 183 16.51 10.37 7.04
CA ASP A 183 17.12 10.96 5.86
C ASP A 183 16.42 12.23 5.40
N VAL A 184 15.10 12.33 5.61
CA VAL A 184 14.25 13.42 5.11
C VAL A 184 13.47 14.09 6.23
N LYS A 185 13.35 15.41 6.15
CA LYS A 185 12.57 16.22 7.10
C LYS A 185 11.40 16.90 6.42
N PHE A 186 10.28 16.99 7.14
CA PHE A 186 9.12 17.77 6.67
C PHE A 186 9.41 19.26 6.69
N VAL A 187 9.08 19.93 5.60
CA VAL A 187 9.18 21.38 5.44
C VAL A 187 7.78 21.94 5.23
N ARG A 188 7.50 23.10 5.79
CA ARG A 188 6.24 23.80 5.53
C ARG A 188 6.15 24.19 4.07
N ILE A 189 5.08 23.79 3.40
CA ILE A 189 4.76 24.12 2.01
C ILE A 189 3.48 24.93 1.95
N LYS A 190 3.42 25.83 0.95
CA LYS A 190 2.19 26.55 0.63
C LYS A 190 1.41 25.76 -0.43
N ILE A 191 0.09 25.82 -0.37
CA ILE A 191 -0.80 25.16 -1.38
C ILE A 191 -0.43 25.58 -2.80
N ARG A 192 0.05 26.82 -2.98
CA ARG A 192 0.52 27.34 -4.27
C ARG A 192 1.69 26.53 -4.86
N ASP A 193 2.52 25.93 -4.01
CA ASP A 193 3.68 25.12 -4.41
C ASP A 193 3.29 23.73 -4.93
N LEU A 194 2.03 23.30 -4.73
CA LEU A 194 1.50 22.02 -5.23
C LEU A 194 0.97 22.11 -6.65
N LYS A 195 0.46 23.30 -7.06
CA LYS A 195 -0.13 23.49 -8.40
C LYS A 195 0.74 23.02 -9.57
N PRO A 196 2.06 23.35 -9.61
CA PRO A 196 2.92 22.94 -10.73
C PRO A 196 3.18 21.42 -10.79
N LEU A 197 2.86 20.68 -9.72
CA LEU A 197 3.06 19.22 -9.67
C LEU A 197 1.89 18.43 -10.24
N ILE A 198 0.69 19.02 -10.27
CA ILE A 198 -0.52 18.33 -10.70
C ILE A 198 -0.44 17.94 -12.19
N LEU A 199 0.00 18.86 -13.03
CA LEU A 199 0.08 18.61 -14.48
C LEU A 199 1.07 17.49 -14.85
N PRO A 200 2.31 17.46 -14.33
CA PRO A 200 3.25 16.37 -14.59
C PRO A 200 2.85 15.01 -13.99
N LEU A 201 1.94 14.99 -12.99
CA LEU A 201 1.45 13.75 -12.38
C LEU A 201 0.30 13.14 -13.17
N LEU A 202 -0.38 13.95 -14.01
CA LEU A 202 -1.45 13.49 -14.90
C LEU A 202 -0.95 13.03 -16.28
N ALA A 203 0.29 13.36 -16.62
CA ALA A 203 0.93 13.00 -17.88
C ALA A 203 1.67 11.68 -17.80
#